data_b417d6b6c68bb6b536ea0c3c092f064d
#
_entry.id   b417d6b6c68bb6b536ea0c3c092f064d
#
_cell.length_a   1.000
_cell.length_b   1.000
_cell.length_c   1.000
_cell.angle_alpha   90.00
_cell.angle_beta   90.00
_cell.angle_gamma   90.00
#
_symmetry.space_group_name_H-M   'P 1'
#
loop_
_entity.id
_entity.type
_entity.pdbx_description
1 polymer ?
#
loop_
_entity_poly.entity_id
_entity_poly.type
_entity_poly.pdbx_seq_one_letter_code
_entity_poly.pdbx_strand_id
1 'polypeptide(L)'
;LRAVLRMLPEDGEVTVAELIPAVVRWNRDPALGLGADCLADPRVTIVEGDVVECLEAGAGRFDGVILDVDNGTSALTARGNDRLYRATGVGLVRRALGPGGIAAYWSAHHDPAFVELLEGSGFEVTVERVRPHAKARGGSHHVLFLAHAVASGSRR
;
A
#
# COMPACT_ATOMS: atom_id res chain seq x y z
N LEU A 1 -6.52 -7.49 -2.40
CA LEU A 1 -5.94 -8.80 -2.09
C LEU A 1 -6.09 -9.78 -3.25
N ARG A 2 -7.30 -10.05 -3.78
CA ARG A 2 -7.58 -11.02 -4.85
C ARG A 2 -6.70 -10.84 -6.11
N ALA A 3 -6.46 -9.60 -6.54
CA ALA A 3 -5.61 -9.32 -7.70
C ALA A 3 -4.13 -9.65 -7.40
N VAL A 4 -3.67 -9.35 -6.20
CA VAL A 4 -2.30 -9.66 -5.76
C VAL A 4 -2.08 -11.16 -5.76
N LEU A 5 -2.99 -11.94 -5.15
CA LEU A 5 -2.88 -13.41 -5.07
C LEU A 5 -2.81 -14.10 -6.44
N ARG A 6 -3.45 -13.52 -7.48
CA ARG A 6 -3.39 -14.05 -8.85
C ARG A 6 -2.04 -13.83 -9.54
N MET A 7 -1.28 -12.83 -9.12
CA MET A 7 0.03 -12.48 -9.69
C MET A 7 1.18 -13.01 -8.86
N LEU A 8 0.91 -13.33 -7.60
CA LEU A 8 1.92 -13.80 -6.65
C LEU A 8 2.37 -15.22 -7.03
N PRO A 9 3.68 -15.53 -7.01
CA PRO A 9 4.18 -16.88 -7.19
C PRO A 9 3.68 -17.82 -6.08
N GLU A 10 3.82 -19.13 -6.29
CA GLU A 10 3.29 -20.15 -5.36
C GLU A 10 3.92 -20.06 -3.96
N ASP A 11 5.18 -19.67 -3.88
CA ASP A 11 5.97 -19.47 -2.66
C ASP A 11 5.91 -18.04 -2.12
N GLY A 12 5.14 -17.15 -2.77
CA GLY A 12 5.00 -15.77 -2.33
C GLY A 12 4.08 -15.63 -1.14
N GLU A 13 4.33 -14.65 -0.28
CA GLU A 13 3.56 -14.37 0.93
C GLU A 13 2.91 -12.99 0.85
N VAL A 14 1.72 -12.85 1.43
CA VAL A 14 1.02 -11.56 1.58
C VAL A 14 0.69 -11.33 3.05
N THR A 15 1.14 -10.23 3.59
CA THR A 15 0.68 -9.73 4.88
C THR A 15 -0.35 -8.61 4.67
N VAL A 16 -1.52 -8.76 5.24
CA VAL A 16 -2.57 -7.74 5.26
C VAL A 16 -2.65 -7.16 6.66
N ALA A 17 -2.30 -5.87 6.81
CA ALA A 17 -2.48 -5.14 8.05
C ALA A 17 -3.83 -4.40 8.01
N GLU A 18 -4.71 -4.68 8.97
CA GLU A 18 -6.03 -4.04 9.09
C GLU A 18 -6.25 -3.56 10.53
N LEU A 19 -6.47 -2.26 10.67
CA LEU A 19 -6.64 -1.61 11.97
C LEU A 19 -7.98 -1.95 12.62
N ILE A 20 -9.03 -2.22 11.82
CA ILE A 20 -10.40 -2.40 12.29
C ILE A 20 -10.77 -3.89 12.34
N PRO A 21 -10.80 -4.54 13.51
CA PRO A 21 -11.09 -5.99 13.60
C PRO A 21 -12.45 -6.38 13.01
N ALA A 22 -13.42 -5.46 12.99
CA ALA A 22 -14.72 -5.72 12.36
C ALA A 22 -14.61 -5.95 10.85
N VAL A 23 -13.73 -5.21 10.16
CA VAL A 23 -13.47 -5.38 8.73
C VAL A 23 -12.90 -6.77 8.45
N VAL A 24 -11.96 -7.25 9.27
CA VAL A 24 -11.42 -8.60 9.17
C VAL A 24 -12.53 -9.65 9.35
N ARG A 25 -13.37 -9.49 10.41
CA ARG A 25 -14.49 -10.43 10.65
C ARG A 25 -15.47 -10.47 9.49
N TRP A 26 -15.85 -9.31 8.92
CA TRP A 26 -16.76 -9.25 7.79
C TRP A 26 -16.18 -9.94 6.54
N ASN A 27 -14.90 -9.76 6.29
CA ASN A 27 -14.23 -10.39 5.15
C ASN A 27 -14.03 -11.90 5.35
N ARG A 28 -13.95 -12.39 6.59
CA ARG A 28 -13.88 -13.84 6.89
C ARG A 28 -15.24 -14.54 6.80
N ASP A 29 -16.34 -13.79 6.88
CA ASP A 29 -17.69 -14.38 6.82
C ASP A 29 -18.07 -14.74 5.38
N PRO A 30 -18.18 -16.03 5.02
CA PRO A 30 -18.54 -16.45 3.68
C PRO A 30 -19.96 -16.05 3.27
N ALA A 31 -20.86 -15.80 4.24
CA ALA A 31 -22.23 -15.36 3.97
C ALA A 31 -22.27 -13.95 3.38
N LEU A 32 -21.26 -13.11 3.65
CA LEU A 32 -21.18 -11.76 3.11
C LEU A 32 -20.57 -11.69 1.70
N GLY A 33 -19.93 -12.76 1.21
CA GLY A 33 -19.38 -12.84 -0.14
C GLY A 33 -18.29 -11.82 -0.45
N LEU A 34 -17.58 -11.31 0.58
CA LEU A 34 -16.57 -10.26 0.43
C LEU A 34 -15.20 -10.83 0.00
N GLY A 35 -14.50 -11.49 0.91
CA GLY A 35 -13.12 -11.92 0.69
C GLY A 35 -12.71 -13.21 1.40
N ALA A 36 -13.67 -14.00 1.91
CA ALA A 36 -13.39 -15.19 2.73
C ALA A 36 -12.48 -16.20 2.01
N ASP A 37 -12.66 -16.40 0.72
CA ASP A 37 -11.80 -17.22 -0.13
C ASP A 37 -10.35 -16.72 -0.20
N CYS A 38 -10.16 -15.41 -0.29
CA CYS A 38 -8.83 -14.80 -0.31
C CYS A 38 -8.15 -14.87 1.07
N LEU A 39 -8.91 -14.69 2.15
CA LEU A 39 -8.37 -14.76 3.51
C LEU A 39 -8.09 -16.20 3.97
N ALA A 40 -8.65 -17.19 3.29
CA ALA A 40 -8.36 -18.62 3.51
C ALA A 40 -7.15 -19.12 2.72
N ASP A 41 -6.58 -18.31 1.81
CA ASP A 41 -5.37 -18.67 1.06
C ASP A 41 -4.20 -18.82 2.03
N PRO A 42 -3.45 -19.94 2.00
CA PRO A 42 -2.35 -20.22 2.95
C PRO A 42 -1.18 -19.22 2.85
N ARG A 43 -1.08 -18.49 1.75
CA ARG A 43 -0.07 -17.44 1.54
C ARG A 43 -0.43 -16.12 2.24
N VAL A 44 -1.64 -16.00 2.83
CA VAL A 44 -2.13 -14.77 3.44
C VAL A 44 -2.01 -14.81 4.95
N THR A 45 -1.30 -13.85 5.50
CA THR A 45 -1.24 -13.56 6.93
C THR A 45 -2.01 -12.28 7.23
N ILE A 46 -2.94 -12.33 8.19
CA ILE A 46 -3.67 -11.15 8.66
C ILE A 46 -3.07 -10.66 9.98
N VAL A 47 -2.69 -9.40 10.01
CA VAL A 47 -2.26 -8.67 11.20
C VAL A 47 -3.36 -7.67 11.56
N GLU A 48 -4.10 -7.95 12.65
CA GLU A 48 -5.08 -7.01 13.20
C GLU A 48 -4.33 -5.98 14.05
N GLY A 49 -4.03 -4.80 13.46
CA GLY A 49 -3.23 -3.77 14.13
C GLY A 49 -2.83 -2.64 13.18
N ASP A 50 -2.00 -1.75 13.71
CA ASP A 50 -1.49 -0.60 12.96
C ASP A 50 -0.46 -1.05 11.91
N VAL A 51 -0.65 -0.62 10.67
CA VAL A 51 0.30 -0.87 9.58
C VAL A 51 1.71 -0.35 9.90
N VAL A 52 1.82 0.69 10.71
CA VAL A 52 3.13 1.23 11.15
C VAL A 52 3.91 0.19 11.93
N GLU A 53 3.28 -0.52 12.87
CA GLU A 53 3.92 -1.59 13.66
C GLU A 53 4.34 -2.75 12.75
N CYS A 54 3.50 -3.10 11.76
CA CYS A 54 3.81 -4.12 10.77
C CYS A 54 5.05 -3.74 9.94
N LEU A 55 5.13 -2.48 9.49
CA LEU A 55 6.26 -1.97 8.72
C LEU A 55 7.56 -1.91 9.56
N GLU A 56 7.46 -1.50 10.83
CA GLU A 56 8.60 -1.46 11.76
C GLU A 56 9.19 -2.86 12.01
N ALA A 57 8.33 -3.85 12.19
CA ALA A 57 8.75 -5.24 12.37
C ALA A 57 9.31 -5.87 11.08
N GLY A 58 9.00 -5.29 9.91
CA GLY A 58 9.31 -5.84 8.60
C GLY A 58 10.50 -5.20 7.89
N ALA A 59 11.47 -4.63 8.59
CA ALA A 59 12.61 -3.94 7.96
C ALA A 59 13.34 -4.82 6.92
N GLY A 60 13.39 -4.34 5.67
CA GLY A 60 14.06 -4.99 4.53
C GLY A 60 13.40 -6.29 4.05
N ARG A 61 12.16 -6.60 4.49
CA ARG A 61 11.50 -7.89 4.23
C ARG A 61 10.52 -7.87 3.06
N PHE A 62 10.00 -6.71 2.67
CA PHE A 62 8.95 -6.64 1.68
C PHE A 62 9.49 -6.33 0.29
N ASP A 63 9.07 -7.09 -0.71
CA ASP A 63 9.29 -6.79 -2.12
C ASP A 63 8.28 -5.74 -2.61
N GLY A 64 7.12 -5.67 -2.00
CA GLY A 64 6.07 -4.70 -2.30
C GLY A 64 5.30 -4.25 -1.07
N VAL A 65 4.98 -2.96 -0.99
CA VAL A 65 4.10 -2.37 0.03
C VAL A 65 2.99 -1.61 -0.69
N ILE A 66 1.73 -1.97 -0.44
CA ILE A 66 0.56 -1.27 -0.99
C ILE A 66 -0.14 -0.55 0.15
N LEU A 67 -0.19 0.77 0.06
CA LEU A 67 -0.88 1.64 1.01
C LEU A 67 -2.17 2.15 0.38
N ASP A 68 -3.26 1.44 0.67
CA ASP A 68 -4.64 1.79 0.31
C ASP A 68 -5.37 2.24 1.59
N VAL A 69 -4.82 3.29 2.21
CA VAL A 69 -5.40 3.89 3.42
C VAL A 69 -6.27 5.07 3.02
N ASP A 70 -7.46 5.14 3.60
CA ASP A 70 -8.46 6.15 3.28
C ASP A 70 -7.87 7.57 3.26
N ASN A 71 -8.20 8.32 2.18
CA ASN A 71 -7.92 9.75 1.94
C ASN A 71 -6.55 10.15 1.39
N GLY A 72 -5.60 9.27 1.15
CA GLY A 72 -4.35 9.63 0.48
C GLY A 72 -3.61 10.80 1.14
N THR A 73 -2.98 11.65 0.33
CA THR A 73 -2.20 12.82 0.79
C THR A 73 -3.05 13.91 1.45
N SER A 74 -4.38 13.93 1.24
CA SER A 74 -5.34 14.92 1.76
C SER A 74 -6.20 14.35 2.89
N ALA A 75 -5.61 13.71 3.90
CA ALA A 75 -6.32 13.04 4.99
C ALA A 75 -7.30 13.97 5.74
N LEU A 76 -8.59 13.98 5.32
CA LEU A 76 -9.64 14.82 5.92
C LEU A 76 -10.37 14.15 7.10
N THR A 77 -10.26 12.84 7.30
CA THR A 77 -11.15 12.09 8.21
C THR A 77 -10.49 11.20 9.25
N ALA A 78 -9.24 10.79 9.10
CA ALA A 78 -8.55 9.99 10.10
C ALA A 78 -7.27 10.67 10.57
N ARG A 79 -7.30 11.25 11.79
CA ARG A 79 -6.13 11.80 12.47
C ARG A 79 -5.10 10.70 12.78
N GLY A 80 -4.40 10.20 11.79
CA GLY A 80 -3.41 9.13 11.99
C GLY A 80 -2.81 8.62 10.70
N ASN A 81 -3.58 8.54 9.63
CA ASN A 81 -3.10 8.01 8.36
C ASN A 81 -2.21 9.01 7.58
N ASP A 82 -2.36 10.32 7.86
CA ASP A 82 -1.51 11.36 7.29
C ASP A 82 -0.02 11.15 7.58
N ARG A 83 0.32 10.53 8.70
CA ARG A 83 1.70 10.20 9.07
C ARG A 83 2.40 9.29 8.06
N LEU A 84 1.67 8.41 7.35
CA LEU A 84 2.22 7.52 6.32
C LEU A 84 2.64 8.27 5.06
N TYR A 85 2.03 9.42 4.81
CA TYR A 85 2.31 10.32 3.69
C TYR A 85 3.29 11.45 4.03
N ARG A 86 3.86 11.46 5.25
CA ARG A 86 4.90 12.40 5.68
C ARG A 86 6.29 11.75 5.59
N ALA A 87 7.33 12.55 5.73
CA ALA A 87 8.73 12.10 5.64
C ALA A 87 9.05 10.90 6.55
N THR A 88 8.49 10.88 7.76
CA THR A 88 8.67 9.77 8.72
C THR A 88 8.05 8.47 8.22
N GLY A 89 6.82 8.52 7.70
CA GLY A 89 6.13 7.35 7.17
C GLY A 89 6.74 6.85 5.86
N VAL A 90 7.06 7.76 4.94
CA VAL A 90 7.77 7.43 3.71
C VAL A 90 9.12 6.78 4.01
N GLY A 91 9.87 7.32 4.96
CA GLY A 91 11.13 6.73 5.42
C GLY A 91 10.94 5.35 6.07
N LEU A 92 9.83 5.13 6.77
CA LEU A 92 9.49 3.81 7.33
C LEU A 92 9.23 2.79 6.22
N VAL A 93 8.38 3.13 5.25
CA VAL A 93 8.10 2.29 4.08
C VAL A 93 9.40 1.98 3.32
N ARG A 94 10.27 2.99 3.13
CA ARG A 94 11.57 2.81 2.47
C ARG A 94 12.44 1.79 3.19
N ARG A 95 12.45 1.80 4.53
CA ARG A 95 13.20 0.81 5.35
C ARG A 95 12.57 -0.58 5.35
N ALA A 96 11.27 -0.68 5.27
CA ALA A 96 10.55 -1.95 5.21
C ALA A 96 10.77 -2.70 3.89
N LEU A 97 11.03 -1.96 2.82
CA LEU A 97 11.31 -2.53 1.49
C LEU A 97 12.72 -3.10 1.41
N GLY A 98 12.82 -4.28 0.82
CA GLY A 98 14.06 -4.88 0.37
C GLY A 98 14.68 -4.14 -0.83
N PRO A 99 15.87 -4.55 -1.29
CA PRO A 99 16.52 -3.99 -2.47
C PRO A 99 15.65 -4.13 -3.72
N GLY A 100 15.39 -3.01 -4.41
CA GLY A 100 14.54 -2.98 -5.60
C GLY A 100 13.05 -3.12 -5.33
N GLY A 101 12.63 -3.09 -4.07
CA GLY A 101 11.22 -3.17 -3.69
C GLY A 101 10.41 -1.95 -4.13
N ILE A 102 9.10 -2.09 -4.19
CA ILE A 102 8.17 -1.09 -4.71
C ILE A 102 7.13 -0.73 -3.65
N ALA A 103 6.90 0.57 -3.45
CA ALA A 103 5.73 1.05 -2.70
C ALA A 103 4.69 1.62 -3.66
N ALA A 104 3.42 1.27 -3.45
CA ALA A 104 2.28 1.84 -4.15
C ALA A 104 1.41 2.62 -3.17
N TYR A 105 1.27 3.92 -3.40
CA TYR A 105 0.41 4.81 -2.61
C TYR A 105 -0.81 5.20 -3.44
N TRP A 106 -1.99 4.94 -2.91
CA TRP A 106 -3.24 5.41 -3.50
C TRP A 106 -3.56 6.83 -3.02
N SER A 107 -4.08 7.66 -3.93
CA SER A 107 -4.60 8.99 -3.60
C SER A 107 -5.77 9.38 -4.48
N ALA A 108 -6.70 10.17 -3.92
CA ALA A 108 -7.79 10.77 -4.68
C ALA A 108 -7.32 11.86 -5.65
N HIS A 109 -6.15 12.47 -5.39
CA HIS A 109 -5.63 13.60 -6.16
C HIS A 109 -4.14 13.47 -6.41
N HIS A 110 -3.67 14.10 -7.50
CA HIS A 110 -2.24 14.27 -7.76
C HIS A 110 -1.68 15.31 -6.81
N ASP A 111 -0.54 14.99 -6.19
CA ASP A 111 0.17 15.84 -5.24
C ASP A 111 1.65 15.91 -5.61
N PRO A 112 2.09 17.02 -6.27
CA PRO A 112 3.49 17.19 -6.65
C PRO A 112 4.45 17.23 -5.45
N ALA A 113 4.02 17.78 -4.32
CA ALA A 113 4.87 17.84 -3.13
C ALA A 113 5.11 16.45 -2.54
N PHE A 114 4.15 15.54 -2.68
CA PHE A 114 4.33 14.15 -2.30
C PHE A 114 5.30 13.41 -3.23
N VAL A 115 5.28 13.70 -4.54
CA VAL A 115 6.28 13.18 -5.48
C VAL A 115 7.69 13.62 -5.07
N GLU A 116 7.89 14.92 -4.82
CA GLU A 116 9.19 15.47 -4.37
C GLU A 116 9.64 14.82 -3.06
N LEU A 117 8.72 14.57 -2.12
CA LEU A 117 9.01 13.88 -0.87
C LEU A 117 9.48 12.44 -1.09
N LEU A 118 8.81 11.68 -1.97
CA LEU A 118 9.19 10.31 -2.31
C LEU A 118 10.57 10.28 -2.96
N GLU A 119 10.82 11.14 -3.96
CA GLU A 119 12.12 11.25 -4.64
C GLU A 119 13.24 11.63 -3.67
N GLY A 120 12.99 12.63 -2.80
CA GLY A 120 13.89 13.03 -1.73
C GLY A 120 14.17 11.93 -0.69
N SER A 121 13.29 10.95 -0.59
CA SER A 121 13.41 9.78 0.30
C SER A 121 14.11 8.57 -0.35
N GLY A 122 14.61 8.70 -1.58
CA GLY A 122 15.37 7.67 -2.27
C GLY A 122 14.52 6.70 -3.09
N PHE A 123 13.43 7.21 -3.67
CA PHE A 123 12.61 6.49 -4.63
C PHE A 123 12.73 7.10 -6.02
N GLU A 124 12.56 6.27 -7.04
CA GLU A 124 12.20 6.67 -8.40
C GLU A 124 10.68 6.55 -8.52
N VAL A 125 10.00 7.63 -8.94
CA VAL A 125 8.54 7.72 -8.85
C VAL A 125 7.89 7.74 -10.22
N THR A 126 6.90 6.87 -10.41
CA THR A 126 5.97 6.91 -11.54
C THR A 126 4.57 7.24 -11.03
N VAL A 127 3.88 8.15 -11.71
CA VAL A 127 2.52 8.56 -11.34
C VAL A 127 1.53 8.05 -12.37
N GLU A 128 0.62 7.20 -11.95
CA GLU A 128 -0.41 6.60 -12.78
C GLU A 128 -1.79 7.16 -12.45
N ARG A 129 -2.56 7.56 -13.49
CA ARG A 129 -3.97 7.94 -13.34
C ARG A 129 -4.85 6.75 -13.65
N VAL A 130 -5.62 6.31 -12.67
CA VAL A 130 -6.50 5.15 -12.80
C VAL A 130 -7.97 5.54 -12.66
N ARG A 131 -8.83 4.83 -13.38
CA ARG A 131 -10.29 4.96 -13.23
C ARG A 131 -10.82 3.78 -12.43
N PRO A 132 -11.68 4.00 -11.42
CA PRO A 132 -12.18 2.92 -10.56
C PRO A 132 -13.01 1.89 -11.33
N HIS A 133 -13.64 2.30 -12.46
CA HIS A 133 -14.39 1.39 -13.34
C HIS A 133 -14.16 1.74 -14.81
N ALA A 134 -13.69 0.77 -15.59
CA ALA A 134 -13.43 0.93 -17.03
C ALA A 134 -14.70 1.31 -17.86
N LYS A 135 -15.90 1.18 -17.29
CA LYS A 135 -17.19 1.43 -17.97
C LYS A 135 -17.92 2.71 -17.51
N ALA A 136 -17.43 3.42 -16.50
CA ALA A 136 -18.08 4.64 -16.02
C ALA A 136 -17.72 5.82 -16.94
N ARG A 137 -18.71 6.31 -17.72
CA ARG A 137 -18.60 7.59 -18.39
C ARG A 137 -18.75 8.70 -17.34
N GLY A 138 -17.63 9.38 -17.01
CA GLY A 138 -17.61 10.48 -16.04
C GLY A 138 -17.49 10.01 -14.60
N GLY A 139 -16.28 9.71 -14.14
CA GLY A 139 -15.93 9.43 -12.75
C GLY A 139 -14.65 10.15 -12.36
N SER A 140 -14.43 10.36 -11.06
CA SER A 140 -13.17 10.89 -10.53
C SER A 140 -12.02 9.94 -10.91
N HIS A 141 -10.90 10.52 -11.31
CA HIS A 141 -9.67 9.76 -11.48
C HIS A 141 -9.01 9.63 -10.11
N HIS A 142 -8.47 8.46 -9.84
CA HIS A 142 -7.56 8.25 -8.72
C HIS A 142 -6.12 8.26 -9.24
N VAL A 143 -5.19 8.45 -8.34
CA VAL A 143 -3.76 8.50 -8.62
C VAL A 143 -3.07 7.41 -7.82
N LEU A 144 -2.19 6.66 -8.50
CA LEU A 144 -1.24 5.76 -7.87
C LEU A 144 0.15 6.36 -8.01
N PHE A 145 0.83 6.54 -6.89
CA PHE A 145 2.26 6.83 -6.87
C PHE A 145 2.99 5.51 -6.70
N LEU A 146 3.71 5.09 -7.75
CA LEU A 146 4.54 3.89 -7.75
C LEU A 146 5.98 4.33 -7.46
N ALA A 147 6.47 4.00 -6.28
CA ALA A 147 7.76 4.43 -5.77
C ALA A 147 8.72 3.23 -5.72
N HIS A 148 9.67 3.19 -6.66
CA HIS A 148 10.70 2.15 -6.75
C HIS A 148 11.88 2.52 -5.86
N ALA A 149 12.24 1.64 -4.93
CA ALA A 149 13.38 1.85 -4.06
C ALA A 149 14.70 1.81 -4.83
N VAL A 150 15.38 2.97 -4.92
CA VAL A 150 16.71 3.02 -5.55
C VAL A 150 17.73 2.31 -4.68
N ALA A 151 18.55 1.46 -5.28
CA ALA A 151 19.64 0.78 -4.57
C ALA A 151 20.61 1.82 -3.97
N SER A 152 20.97 1.64 -2.71
CA SER A 152 21.94 2.50 -2.02
C SER A 152 23.31 2.33 -2.70
N GLY A 153 23.64 3.15 -3.69
CA GLY A 153 24.91 3.05 -4.43
C GLY A 153 24.99 3.84 -5.74
N SER A 154 23.87 4.41 -6.22
CA SER A 154 23.85 5.11 -7.51
C SER A 154 23.77 6.64 -7.38
N ARG A 155 24.57 7.23 -6.49
CA ARG A 155 24.89 8.66 -6.63
C ARG A 155 26.28 8.74 -7.29
N ARG A 156 26.29 8.98 -8.59
CA ARG A 156 27.46 9.53 -9.29
C ARG A 156 27.33 11.04 -9.37
#